data_beac683c530f9ebb87fd07f159980bb3
#
_entry.id   beac683c530f9ebb87fd07f159980bb3
#
_cell.length_a   1.000
_cell.length_b   1.000
_cell.length_c   1.000
_cell.angle_alpha   90.00
_cell.angle_beta   90.00
_cell.angle_gamma   90.00
#
_symmetry.space_group_name_H-M   'P 1'
#
loop_
_entity.id
_entity.type
_entity.pdbx_description
1 polymer ?
#
loop_
_entity_poly.entity_id
_entity_poly.type
_entity_poly.pdbx_seq_one_letter_code
_entity_poly.pdbx_strand_id
1 'polypeptide(L)'
;MRPVEINDFIKQDVIGQEEALRFVSVAIFKHLQGEPFGNLMLIGSSGTGKTTIMRSVERLYEEHDELQKYRVVVILNSNTFASDEGVVDTARLFRRLEEQARRILGPGAAPEQIGTYMEHATVCLDEIDKVSGVVGGKPYVTGINIQQALLTLIEGEKVDHKLASENGGEQAVVHLETGNMLFFCAGAFEALYDQVFQRVTSPTSRVKLPTETVLDEGRVDIREYFTLRHHFRQEDLFDYGMQPQFLSRFDNAIILEDLHSELLKKIFMETRDSVFVASKNFFRKYDIDLNITDGAVRRIADEAAKSSRIGARALKAVYGRVIKPFEFDPFSHEEVHSDKGRHELVIDEPLVRKALRPKV
;
A
#
# COMPACT_ATOMS: atom_id res chain seq x y z
N MET A 1 -23.02 -2.57 7.34
CA MET A 1 -21.75 -1.88 7.76
C MET A 1 -21.79 -0.46 7.22
N ARG A 2 -21.43 0.57 8.02
CA ARG A 2 -21.38 1.99 7.60
C ARG A 2 -19.95 2.41 7.21
N PRO A 3 -19.76 3.50 6.45
CA PRO A 3 -18.40 3.96 6.08
C PRO A 3 -17.46 4.19 7.28
N VAL A 4 -18.02 4.68 8.41
CA VAL A 4 -17.23 4.89 9.62
C VAL A 4 -16.72 3.58 10.22
N GLU A 5 -17.51 2.52 10.18
CA GLU A 5 -17.11 1.19 10.68
C GLU A 5 -16.03 0.56 9.80
N ILE A 6 -16.11 0.74 8.48
CA ILE A 6 -15.07 0.37 7.54
C ILE A 6 -13.77 1.13 7.82
N ASN A 7 -13.88 2.45 8.04
CA ASN A 7 -12.75 3.30 8.37
C ASN A 7 -12.05 2.85 9.67
N ASP A 8 -12.82 2.60 10.72
CA ASP A 8 -12.30 2.17 12.01
C ASP A 8 -11.62 0.79 11.94
N PHE A 9 -12.12 -0.09 11.06
CA PHE A 9 -11.49 -1.37 10.80
C PHE A 9 -10.12 -1.20 10.13
N ILE A 10 -10.05 -0.42 9.04
CA ILE A 10 -8.81 -0.21 8.28
C ILE A 10 -7.75 0.53 9.12
N LYS A 11 -8.17 1.43 10.01
CA LYS A 11 -7.28 2.16 10.94
C LYS A 11 -6.49 1.27 11.89
N GLN A 12 -6.90 0.04 12.12
CA GLN A 12 -6.13 -0.90 12.93
C GLN A 12 -4.81 -1.30 12.26
N ASP A 13 -4.74 -1.19 10.94
CA ASP A 13 -3.57 -1.56 10.13
C ASP A 13 -2.84 -0.33 9.56
N VAL A 14 -3.58 0.78 9.33
CA VAL A 14 -3.08 1.98 8.63
C VAL A 14 -3.22 3.21 9.51
N ILE A 15 -2.11 3.83 9.84
CA ILE A 15 -2.05 5.03 10.70
C ILE A 15 -1.61 6.23 9.85
N GLY A 16 -2.25 7.38 10.12
CA GLY A 16 -1.82 8.67 9.58
C GLY A 16 -2.26 8.97 8.15
N GLN A 17 -3.27 8.26 7.62
CA GLN A 17 -3.83 8.45 6.28
C GLN A 17 -5.33 8.78 6.34
N GLU A 18 -5.72 9.66 7.26
CA GLU A 18 -7.12 9.90 7.65
C GLU A 18 -8.03 10.24 6.47
N GLU A 19 -7.58 11.13 5.58
CA GLU A 19 -8.38 11.53 4.42
C GLU A 19 -8.48 10.40 3.39
N ALA A 20 -7.37 9.74 3.07
CA ALA A 20 -7.37 8.62 2.15
C ALA A 20 -8.32 7.50 2.63
N LEU A 21 -8.28 7.18 3.93
CA LEU A 21 -9.13 6.15 4.51
C LEU A 21 -10.62 6.51 4.46
N ARG A 22 -10.97 7.79 4.56
CA ARG A 22 -12.38 8.23 4.38
C ARG A 22 -12.85 7.97 2.96
N PHE A 23 -12.07 8.34 1.94
CA PHE A 23 -12.41 8.07 0.54
C PHE A 23 -12.53 6.58 0.26
N VAL A 24 -11.56 5.79 0.71
CA VAL A 24 -11.55 4.34 0.59
C VAL A 24 -12.81 3.73 1.23
N SER A 25 -13.15 4.15 2.46
CA SER A 25 -14.31 3.63 3.18
C SER A 25 -15.64 3.95 2.51
N VAL A 26 -15.77 5.13 1.91
CA VAL A 26 -16.96 5.51 1.16
C VAL A 26 -17.07 4.71 -0.15
N ALA A 27 -15.96 4.53 -0.88
CA ALA A 27 -15.96 3.74 -2.10
C ALA A 27 -16.34 2.28 -1.84
N ILE A 28 -15.76 1.66 -0.80
CA ILE A 28 -16.13 0.31 -0.36
C ILE A 28 -17.60 0.23 0.01
N PHE A 29 -18.11 1.16 0.83
CA PHE A 29 -19.49 1.18 1.24
C PHE A 29 -20.44 1.21 0.03
N LYS A 30 -20.21 2.09 -0.93
CA LYS A 30 -21.03 2.18 -2.14
C LYS A 30 -20.96 0.89 -2.97
N HIS A 31 -19.77 0.31 -3.13
CA HIS A 31 -19.59 -0.98 -3.80
C HIS A 31 -20.41 -2.08 -3.11
N LEU A 32 -20.39 -2.15 -1.78
CA LEU A 32 -21.17 -3.12 -1.01
C LEU A 32 -22.69 -2.93 -1.13
N GLN A 33 -23.14 -1.70 -1.39
CA GLN A 33 -24.57 -1.39 -1.58
C GLN A 33 -25.02 -1.54 -3.04
N GLY A 34 -24.11 -1.80 -3.98
CA GLY A 34 -24.42 -1.79 -5.42
C GLY A 34 -24.81 -0.40 -5.93
N GLU A 35 -24.38 0.65 -5.23
CA GLU A 35 -24.57 2.04 -5.67
C GLU A 35 -23.44 2.47 -6.61
N PRO A 36 -23.64 3.49 -7.47
CA PRO A 36 -22.56 4.04 -8.28
C PRO A 36 -21.39 4.47 -7.39
N PHE A 37 -20.22 3.93 -7.65
CA PHE A 37 -18.98 4.23 -6.95
C PHE A 37 -17.89 4.61 -7.94
N GLY A 38 -16.93 5.40 -7.47
CA GLY A 38 -15.76 5.78 -8.25
C GLY A 38 -14.56 4.92 -7.90
N ASN A 39 -13.73 4.71 -8.90
CA ASN A 39 -12.45 4.07 -8.73
C ASN A 39 -11.47 5.01 -8.03
N LEU A 40 -10.50 4.47 -7.31
CA LEU A 40 -9.57 5.24 -6.50
C LEU A 40 -8.12 5.11 -7.01
N MET A 41 -7.42 6.24 -7.03
CA MET A 41 -5.98 6.26 -7.29
C MET A 41 -5.24 6.78 -6.06
N LEU A 42 -4.38 5.93 -5.48
CA LEU A 42 -3.56 6.26 -4.31
C LEU A 42 -2.13 6.59 -4.77
N ILE A 43 -1.68 7.80 -4.47
CA ILE A 43 -0.35 8.30 -4.82
C ILE A 43 0.42 8.55 -3.53
N GLY A 44 1.64 8.06 -3.43
CA GLY A 44 2.49 8.33 -2.27
C GLY A 44 3.78 7.53 -2.28
N SER A 45 4.78 8.02 -1.61
CA SER A 45 6.10 7.41 -1.51
C SER A 45 6.04 5.93 -1.10
N SER A 46 7.11 5.18 -1.33
CA SER A 46 7.19 3.79 -0.87
C SER A 46 7.00 3.73 0.65
N GLY A 47 6.22 2.76 1.14
CA GLY A 47 5.99 2.56 2.58
C GLY A 47 5.00 3.53 3.23
N THR A 48 4.22 4.32 2.48
CA THR A 48 3.15 5.19 3.02
C THR A 48 1.84 4.46 3.34
N GLY A 49 1.76 3.15 3.08
CA GLY A 49 0.61 2.33 3.45
C GLY A 49 -0.31 1.91 2.29
N LYS A 50 0.01 2.22 1.01
CA LYS A 50 -0.83 1.86 -0.16
C LYS A 50 -1.23 0.39 -0.19
N THR A 51 -0.25 -0.50 -0.18
CA THR A 51 -0.50 -1.95 -0.21
C THR A 51 -1.12 -2.44 1.11
N THR A 52 -0.85 -1.76 2.24
CA THR A 52 -1.48 -2.07 3.52
C THR A 52 -2.97 -1.76 3.47
N ILE A 53 -3.38 -0.63 2.88
CA ILE A 53 -4.79 -0.30 2.66
C ILE A 53 -5.49 -1.42 1.86
N MET A 54 -4.90 -1.85 0.73
CA MET A 54 -5.46 -2.93 -0.10
C MET A 54 -5.64 -4.25 0.69
N ARG A 55 -4.64 -4.62 1.49
CA ARG A 55 -4.71 -5.82 2.33
C ARG A 55 -5.71 -5.70 3.47
N SER A 56 -5.90 -4.51 4.02
CA SER A 56 -6.93 -4.28 5.03
C SER A 56 -8.34 -4.40 4.47
N VAL A 57 -8.54 -4.05 3.18
CA VAL A 57 -9.80 -4.29 2.47
C VAL A 57 -10.04 -5.79 2.28
N GLU A 58 -9.02 -6.56 1.86
CA GLU A 58 -9.10 -8.02 1.76
C GLU A 58 -9.49 -8.63 3.11
N ARG A 59 -8.81 -8.25 4.18
CA ARG A 59 -9.11 -8.69 5.55
C ARG A 59 -10.53 -8.31 6.02
N LEU A 60 -10.98 -7.10 5.69
CA LEU A 60 -12.35 -6.66 6.00
C LEU A 60 -13.39 -7.62 5.43
N TYR A 61 -13.22 -8.05 4.18
CA TYR A 61 -14.15 -8.97 3.55
C TYR A 61 -14.01 -10.40 4.08
N GLU A 62 -12.82 -10.82 4.50
CA GLU A 62 -12.58 -12.13 5.10
C GLU A 62 -13.18 -12.27 6.50
N GLU A 63 -13.06 -11.22 7.35
CA GLU A 63 -13.50 -11.24 8.74
C GLU A 63 -15.05 -11.05 8.89
N HIS A 64 -15.78 -10.69 7.81
CA HIS A 64 -17.22 -10.45 7.86
C HIS A 64 -17.97 -11.42 6.95
N ASP A 65 -18.77 -12.31 7.56
CA ASP A 65 -19.46 -13.36 6.81
C ASP A 65 -20.56 -12.83 5.87
N GLU A 66 -21.15 -11.67 6.17
CA GLU A 66 -22.12 -11.02 5.30
C GLU A 66 -21.50 -10.48 3.99
N LEU A 67 -20.16 -10.43 3.89
CA LEU A 67 -19.43 -9.91 2.73
C LEU A 67 -18.88 -11.00 1.81
N GLN A 68 -19.38 -12.24 1.90
CA GLN A 68 -18.80 -13.39 1.18
C GLN A 68 -18.63 -13.17 -0.33
N LYS A 69 -19.60 -12.58 -1.01
CA LYS A 69 -19.54 -12.36 -2.47
C LYS A 69 -18.45 -11.34 -2.88
N TYR A 70 -17.96 -10.54 -1.95
CA TYR A 70 -16.90 -9.52 -2.17
C TYR A 70 -15.49 -10.03 -1.80
N ARG A 71 -15.35 -11.25 -1.29
CA ARG A 71 -14.07 -11.81 -0.82
C ARG A 71 -13.03 -12.01 -1.93
N VAL A 72 -13.42 -11.87 -3.20
CA VAL A 72 -12.45 -11.89 -4.29
C VAL A 72 -11.73 -10.54 -4.34
N VAL A 73 -10.55 -10.51 -3.75
CA VAL A 73 -9.63 -9.37 -3.81
C VAL A 73 -8.36 -9.82 -4.51
N VAL A 74 -8.00 -9.14 -5.60
CA VAL A 74 -6.81 -9.46 -6.37
C VAL A 74 -5.86 -8.26 -6.33
N ILE A 75 -4.65 -8.48 -5.84
CA ILE A 75 -3.59 -7.45 -5.85
C ILE A 75 -2.58 -7.84 -6.93
N LEU A 76 -2.48 -7.02 -7.98
CA LEU A 76 -1.60 -7.23 -9.13
C LEU A 76 -0.66 -6.04 -9.31
N ASN A 77 0.56 -6.33 -9.74
CA ASN A 77 1.45 -5.30 -10.25
C ASN A 77 1.05 -4.95 -11.69
N SER A 78 0.90 -3.66 -11.99
CA SER A 78 0.46 -3.18 -13.31
C SER A 78 1.36 -3.63 -14.46
N ASN A 79 2.65 -3.85 -14.20
CA ASN A 79 3.59 -4.38 -15.20
C ASN A 79 3.23 -5.81 -15.68
N THR A 80 2.46 -6.56 -14.89
CA THR A 80 2.10 -7.94 -15.24
C THR A 80 1.14 -8.04 -16.40
N PHE A 81 0.53 -6.93 -16.82
CA PHE A 81 -0.34 -6.89 -18.00
C PHE A 81 0.40 -6.87 -19.32
N ALA A 82 1.70 -6.61 -19.35
CA ALA A 82 2.50 -6.71 -20.56
C ALA A 82 3.32 -8.02 -20.58
N SER A 83 3.43 -8.63 -21.75
CA SER A 83 4.44 -9.66 -22.01
C SER A 83 5.82 -9.00 -22.26
N ASP A 84 6.88 -9.79 -22.28
CA ASP A 84 8.22 -9.34 -22.65
C ASP A 84 8.28 -8.72 -24.06
N GLU A 85 7.34 -9.10 -24.93
CA GLU A 85 7.18 -8.58 -26.29
C GLU A 85 6.31 -7.28 -26.35
N GLY A 86 5.83 -6.80 -25.20
CA GLY A 86 5.00 -5.59 -25.10
C GLY A 86 3.51 -5.79 -25.46
N VAL A 87 3.08 -7.05 -25.62
CA VAL A 87 1.66 -7.37 -25.86
C VAL A 87 0.90 -7.30 -24.53
N VAL A 88 -0.23 -6.58 -24.51
CA VAL A 88 -1.08 -6.45 -23.34
C VAL A 88 -2.04 -7.64 -23.23
N ASP A 89 -2.01 -8.34 -22.10
CA ASP A 89 -2.87 -9.49 -21.78
C ASP A 89 -3.75 -9.20 -20.54
N THR A 90 -4.97 -8.71 -20.77
CA THR A 90 -5.97 -8.51 -19.72
C THR A 90 -6.61 -9.81 -19.25
N ALA A 91 -6.54 -10.91 -20.02
CA ALA A 91 -7.06 -12.21 -19.63
C ALA A 91 -6.35 -12.75 -18.36
N ARG A 92 -5.14 -12.25 -18.06
CA ARG A 92 -4.42 -12.58 -16.83
C ARG A 92 -5.19 -12.13 -15.59
N LEU A 93 -5.87 -10.97 -15.63
CA LEU A 93 -6.72 -10.51 -14.54
C LEU A 93 -7.85 -11.52 -14.30
N PHE A 94 -8.58 -11.89 -15.34
CA PHE A 94 -9.74 -12.79 -15.20
C PHE A 94 -9.33 -14.19 -14.74
N ARG A 95 -8.19 -14.71 -15.18
CA ARG A 95 -7.62 -15.96 -14.63
C ARG A 95 -7.36 -15.85 -13.12
N ARG A 96 -6.80 -14.73 -12.66
CA ARG A 96 -6.56 -14.51 -11.21
C ARG A 96 -7.84 -14.38 -10.43
N LEU A 97 -8.85 -13.69 -10.96
CA LEU A 97 -10.17 -13.58 -10.35
C LEU A 97 -10.82 -14.96 -10.21
N GLU A 98 -10.77 -15.80 -11.27
CA GLU A 98 -11.27 -17.17 -11.26
C GLU A 98 -10.55 -18.03 -10.22
N GLU A 99 -9.20 -18.02 -10.20
CA GLU A 99 -8.39 -18.77 -9.22
C GLU A 99 -8.81 -18.41 -7.79
N GLN A 100 -9.01 -17.12 -7.52
CA GLN A 100 -9.40 -16.63 -6.19
C GLN A 100 -10.84 -17.04 -5.85
N ALA A 101 -11.79 -16.88 -6.79
CA ALA A 101 -13.17 -17.29 -6.61
C ALA A 101 -13.29 -18.80 -6.30
N ARG A 102 -12.58 -19.63 -7.07
CA ARG A 102 -12.54 -21.09 -6.83
C ARG A 102 -11.92 -21.45 -5.48
N ARG A 103 -10.89 -20.74 -5.07
CA ARG A 103 -10.27 -20.95 -3.74
C ARG A 103 -11.24 -20.69 -2.60
N ILE A 104 -12.08 -19.65 -2.74
CA ILE A 104 -13.06 -19.27 -1.73
C ILE A 104 -14.26 -20.21 -1.71
N LEU A 105 -14.79 -20.53 -2.89
CA LEU A 105 -15.99 -21.37 -3.04
C LEU A 105 -15.71 -22.88 -2.82
N GLY A 106 -14.47 -23.31 -3.04
CA GLY A 106 -14.10 -24.71 -2.95
C GLY A 106 -14.37 -25.51 -4.24
N PRO A 107 -14.00 -26.80 -4.23
CA PRO A 107 -14.17 -27.68 -5.39
C PRO A 107 -15.65 -27.92 -5.72
N GLY A 108 -15.98 -27.97 -7.01
CA GLY A 108 -17.33 -28.21 -7.51
C GLY A 108 -18.26 -27.00 -7.49
N ALA A 109 -17.75 -25.79 -7.31
CA ALA A 109 -18.54 -24.57 -7.41
C ALA A 109 -19.16 -24.41 -8.81
N ALA A 110 -20.44 -24.03 -8.86
CA ALA A 110 -21.14 -23.81 -10.11
C ALA A 110 -20.58 -22.60 -10.87
N PRO A 111 -20.52 -22.65 -12.23
CA PRO A 111 -20.03 -21.56 -13.06
C PRO A 111 -20.64 -20.19 -12.72
N GLU A 112 -21.94 -20.16 -12.47
CA GLU A 112 -22.69 -18.95 -12.13
C GLU A 112 -22.24 -18.35 -10.79
N GLN A 113 -21.91 -19.19 -9.81
CA GLN A 113 -21.36 -18.73 -8.52
C GLN A 113 -19.96 -18.13 -8.70
N ILE A 114 -19.12 -18.80 -9.49
CA ILE A 114 -17.78 -18.28 -9.81
C ILE A 114 -17.91 -16.92 -10.49
N GLY A 115 -18.77 -16.80 -11.50
CA GLY A 115 -19.05 -15.55 -12.20
C GLY A 115 -19.50 -14.43 -11.24
N THR A 116 -20.44 -14.72 -10.35
CA THR A 116 -20.93 -13.74 -9.35
C THR A 116 -19.81 -13.24 -8.43
N TYR A 117 -18.93 -14.11 -7.97
CA TYR A 117 -17.80 -13.71 -7.11
C TYR A 117 -16.76 -12.91 -7.88
N MET A 118 -16.50 -13.28 -9.14
CA MET A 118 -15.59 -12.51 -10.01
C MET A 118 -16.13 -11.11 -10.29
N GLU A 119 -17.42 -10.98 -10.56
CA GLU A 119 -18.06 -9.71 -10.91
C GLU A 119 -18.09 -8.70 -9.75
N HIS A 120 -18.14 -9.18 -8.49
CA HIS A 120 -18.14 -8.33 -7.30
C HIS A 120 -16.74 -8.18 -6.68
N ALA A 121 -15.69 -8.45 -7.47
CA ALA A 121 -14.31 -8.39 -6.98
C ALA A 121 -13.83 -6.96 -6.72
N THR A 122 -12.84 -6.86 -5.83
CA THR A 122 -12.01 -5.67 -5.71
C THR A 122 -10.66 -5.94 -6.40
N VAL A 123 -10.35 -5.15 -7.40
CA VAL A 123 -9.13 -5.24 -8.20
C VAL A 123 -8.16 -4.16 -7.77
N CYS A 124 -7.06 -4.56 -7.15
CA CYS A 124 -6.00 -3.67 -6.71
C CYS A 124 -4.83 -3.72 -7.69
N LEU A 125 -4.52 -2.60 -8.33
CA LEU A 125 -3.42 -2.45 -9.28
C LEU A 125 -2.31 -1.64 -8.61
N ASP A 126 -1.27 -2.33 -8.15
CA ASP A 126 -0.10 -1.68 -7.56
C ASP A 126 0.92 -1.27 -8.64
N GLU A 127 1.78 -0.32 -8.32
CA GLU A 127 2.80 0.23 -9.22
C GLU A 127 2.23 0.81 -10.54
N ILE A 128 1.06 1.46 -10.49
CA ILE A 128 0.43 2.06 -11.67
C ILE A 128 1.29 3.16 -12.32
N ASP A 129 2.21 3.76 -11.57
CA ASP A 129 3.19 4.71 -12.08
C ASP A 129 4.16 4.10 -13.11
N LYS A 130 4.34 2.78 -13.12
CA LYS A 130 5.22 2.06 -14.06
C LYS A 130 4.60 1.91 -15.46
N VAL A 131 3.29 2.14 -15.60
CA VAL A 131 2.61 2.15 -16.90
C VAL A 131 2.46 3.56 -17.47
N SER A 132 3.26 4.52 -17.00
CA SER A 132 3.36 5.85 -17.61
C SER A 132 3.64 5.76 -19.11
N GLY A 133 3.02 6.64 -19.90
CA GLY A 133 3.29 6.74 -21.34
C GLY A 133 4.63 7.40 -21.69
N VAL A 134 5.40 7.83 -20.68
CA VAL A 134 6.70 8.47 -20.83
C VAL A 134 7.69 7.85 -19.85
N VAL A 135 8.85 7.42 -20.32
CA VAL A 135 9.96 6.92 -19.51
C VAL A 135 11.26 7.59 -19.95
N GLY A 136 11.93 8.26 -19.03
CA GLY A 136 13.16 8.99 -19.34
C GLY A 136 13.00 10.10 -20.40
N GLY A 137 11.85 10.73 -20.44
CA GLY A 137 11.49 11.78 -21.42
C GLY A 137 11.16 11.26 -22.82
N LYS A 138 11.04 9.94 -23.01
CA LYS A 138 10.68 9.31 -24.29
C LYS A 138 9.32 8.63 -24.22
N PRO A 139 8.52 8.62 -25.30
CA PRO A 139 7.27 7.87 -25.35
C PRO A 139 7.48 6.38 -25.04
N TYR A 140 6.66 5.83 -24.15
CA TYR A 140 6.63 4.41 -23.80
C TYR A 140 5.29 3.78 -24.25
N VAL A 141 5.29 3.23 -25.47
CA VAL A 141 4.08 2.74 -26.13
C VAL A 141 3.40 1.62 -25.34
N THR A 142 4.17 0.70 -24.75
CA THR A 142 3.60 -0.39 -23.92
C THR A 142 2.82 0.18 -22.74
N GLY A 143 3.32 1.20 -22.05
CA GLY A 143 2.60 1.86 -20.97
C GLY A 143 1.30 2.50 -21.44
N ILE A 144 1.32 3.17 -22.60
CA ILE A 144 0.12 3.73 -23.23
C ILE A 144 -0.92 2.62 -23.50
N ASN A 145 -0.49 1.51 -24.09
CA ASN A 145 -1.37 0.38 -24.42
C ASN A 145 -1.97 -0.27 -23.16
N ILE A 146 -1.19 -0.39 -22.06
CA ILE A 146 -1.70 -0.90 -20.79
C ILE A 146 -2.76 0.04 -20.22
N GLN A 147 -2.50 1.37 -20.21
CA GLN A 147 -3.50 2.36 -19.75
C GLN A 147 -4.78 2.26 -20.57
N GLN A 148 -4.68 2.10 -21.88
CA GLN A 148 -5.84 1.95 -22.77
C GLN A 148 -6.65 0.68 -22.48
N ALA A 149 -5.96 -0.45 -22.25
CA ALA A 149 -6.62 -1.69 -21.92
C ALA A 149 -7.29 -1.65 -20.53
N LEU A 150 -6.63 -1.03 -19.55
CA LEU A 150 -7.21 -0.82 -18.23
C LEU A 150 -8.38 0.15 -18.26
N LEU A 151 -8.32 1.20 -19.09
CA LEU A 151 -9.42 2.14 -19.29
C LEU A 151 -10.70 1.40 -19.68
N THR A 152 -10.64 0.51 -20.68
CA THR A 152 -11.79 -0.28 -21.13
C THR A 152 -12.40 -1.10 -19.98
N LEU A 153 -11.57 -1.75 -19.18
CA LEU A 153 -12.04 -2.54 -18.02
C LEU A 153 -12.71 -1.67 -16.95
N ILE A 154 -12.11 -0.51 -16.64
CA ILE A 154 -12.61 0.41 -15.60
C ILE A 154 -13.89 1.13 -16.04
N GLU A 155 -14.13 1.26 -17.36
CA GLU A 155 -15.35 1.85 -17.92
C GLU A 155 -16.60 0.96 -17.76
N GLY A 156 -16.43 -0.32 -17.45
CA GLY A 156 -17.54 -1.24 -17.28
C GLY A 156 -17.86 -2.03 -18.56
N GLU A 157 -16.90 -2.79 -19.05
CA GLU A 157 -17.08 -3.66 -20.20
C GLU A 157 -17.81 -4.96 -19.83
N LYS A 158 -18.57 -5.52 -20.80
CA LYS A 158 -19.09 -6.88 -20.72
C LYS A 158 -18.05 -7.83 -21.32
N VAL A 159 -17.57 -8.75 -20.49
CA VAL A 159 -16.50 -9.70 -20.84
C VAL A 159 -16.99 -11.13 -20.72
N ASP A 160 -16.77 -11.92 -21.78
CA ASP A 160 -16.98 -13.36 -21.76
C ASP A 160 -15.69 -14.06 -21.33
N HIS A 161 -15.73 -14.69 -20.15
CA HIS A 161 -14.59 -15.44 -19.65
C HIS A 161 -14.85 -16.95 -19.69
N LYS A 162 -13.96 -17.70 -20.33
CA LYS A 162 -13.99 -19.16 -20.36
C LYS A 162 -13.31 -19.70 -19.10
N LEU A 163 -14.08 -20.36 -18.27
CA LEU A 163 -13.57 -20.98 -17.05
C LEU A 163 -12.63 -22.14 -17.38
N ALA A 164 -11.58 -22.30 -16.57
CA ALA A 164 -10.68 -23.43 -16.68
C ALA A 164 -11.45 -24.75 -16.46
N SER A 165 -11.25 -25.73 -17.36
CA SER A 165 -11.87 -27.06 -17.23
C SER A 165 -11.15 -27.88 -16.16
N GLU A 166 -11.87 -28.40 -15.17
CA GLU A 166 -11.29 -29.25 -14.12
C GLU A 166 -11.00 -30.68 -14.58
N ASN A 167 -11.73 -31.18 -15.59
CA ASN A 167 -11.68 -32.59 -16.03
C ASN A 167 -11.52 -32.76 -17.54
N GLY A 168 -11.03 -31.74 -18.27
CA GLY A 168 -10.90 -31.83 -19.75
C GLY A 168 -12.24 -31.82 -20.49
N GLY A 169 -13.35 -31.48 -19.84
CA GLY A 169 -14.66 -31.32 -20.43
C GLY A 169 -14.85 -29.98 -21.14
N GLU A 170 -16.07 -29.71 -21.57
CA GLU A 170 -16.46 -28.44 -22.19
C GLU A 170 -16.25 -27.28 -21.23
N GLN A 171 -15.63 -26.19 -21.67
CA GLN A 171 -15.37 -25.00 -20.86
C GLN A 171 -16.66 -24.19 -20.72
N ALA A 172 -17.12 -23.99 -19.49
CA ALA A 172 -18.22 -23.08 -19.22
C ALA A 172 -17.78 -21.63 -19.48
N VAL A 173 -18.70 -20.82 -20.00
CA VAL A 173 -18.48 -19.39 -20.21
C VAL A 173 -19.28 -18.61 -19.16
N VAL A 174 -18.65 -17.67 -18.49
CA VAL A 174 -19.30 -16.71 -17.60
C VAL A 174 -19.28 -15.33 -18.23
N HIS A 175 -20.42 -14.65 -18.13
CA HIS A 175 -20.57 -13.27 -18.61
C HIS A 175 -20.36 -12.34 -17.43
N LEU A 176 -19.36 -11.48 -17.51
CA LEU A 176 -18.94 -10.57 -16.43
C LEU A 176 -19.17 -9.12 -16.84
N GLU A 177 -19.69 -8.32 -15.92
CA GLU A 177 -19.82 -6.88 -16.07
C GLU A 177 -18.78 -6.20 -15.17
N THR A 178 -17.68 -5.71 -15.77
CA THR A 178 -16.54 -5.15 -15.01
C THR A 178 -16.89 -3.85 -14.29
N GLY A 179 -18.00 -3.21 -14.66
CA GLY A 179 -18.53 -2.04 -13.94
C GLY A 179 -18.99 -2.34 -12.52
N ASN A 180 -19.20 -3.61 -12.16
CA ASN A 180 -19.51 -4.03 -10.80
C ASN A 180 -18.24 -4.27 -9.95
N MET A 181 -17.05 -4.27 -10.56
CA MET A 181 -15.78 -4.42 -9.88
C MET A 181 -15.28 -3.08 -9.35
N LEU A 182 -14.72 -3.08 -8.14
CA LEU A 182 -14.08 -1.90 -7.56
C LEU A 182 -12.59 -1.90 -7.88
N PHE A 183 -12.09 -0.84 -8.51
CA PHE A 183 -10.68 -0.70 -8.85
C PHE A 183 -9.96 0.26 -7.89
N PHE A 184 -8.87 -0.24 -7.28
CA PHE A 184 -7.88 0.54 -6.55
C PHE A 184 -6.57 0.55 -7.32
N CYS A 185 -6.19 1.70 -7.86
CA CYS A 185 -4.87 1.87 -8.45
C CYS A 185 -3.94 2.55 -7.44
N ALA A 186 -2.70 2.09 -7.33
CA ALA A 186 -1.72 2.70 -6.44
C ALA A 186 -0.35 2.80 -7.12
N GLY A 187 0.39 3.88 -6.84
CA GLY A 187 1.73 4.07 -7.35
C GLY A 187 2.59 4.96 -6.46
N ALA A 188 3.91 4.79 -6.56
CA ALA A 188 4.86 5.63 -5.83
C ALA A 188 5.02 7.01 -6.48
N PHE A 189 4.96 7.09 -7.79
CA PHE A 189 5.10 8.32 -8.58
C PHE A 189 6.34 9.15 -8.15
N GLU A 190 7.49 8.49 -7.95
CA GLU A 190 8.68 9.14 -7.37
C GLU A 190 9.11 10.39 -8.14
N ALA A 191 9.13 10.32 -9.47
CA ALA A 191 9.49 11.47 -10.31
C ALA A 191 8.46 12.61 -10.26
N LEU A 192 7.21 12.33 -9.90
CA LEU A 192 6.17 13.34 -9.73
C LEU A 192 6.52 14.33 -8.60
N TYR A 193 7.10 13.85 -7.50
CA TYR A 193 7.56 14.68 -6.41
C TYR A 193 8.58 15.72 -6.90
N ASP A 194 9.59 15.26 -7.60
CA ASP A 194 10.66 16.13 -8.12
C ASP A 194 10.11 17.10 -9.20
N GLN A 195 9.19 16.64 -10.05
CA GLN A 195 8.53 17.45 -11.09
C GLN A 195 7.71 18.59 -10.48
N VAL A 196 6.87 18.31 -9.48
CA VAL A 196 6.07 19.32 -8.80
C VAL A 196 6.96 20.29 -8.01
N PHE A 197 7.99 19.79 -7.34
CA PHE A 197 8.96 20.62 -6.65
C PHE A 197 9.66 21.59 -7.61
N GLN A 198 10.16 21.14 -8.74
CA GLN A 198 10.76 21.99 -9.77
C GLN A 198 9.78 23.04 -10.31
N ARG A 199 8.51 22.66 -10.55
CA ARG A 199 7.47 23.61 -10.98
C ARG A 199 7.22 24.69 -9.94
N VAL A 200 7.16 24.32 -8.67
CA VAL A 200 6.86 25.26 -7.56
C VAL A 200 8.03 26.18 -7.25
N THR A 201 9.27 25.69 -7.38
CA THR A 201 10.50 26.46 -7.09
C THR A 201 11.07 27.16 -8.32
N SER A 202 10.44 27.06 -9.49
CA SER A 202 10.91 27.72 -10.71
C SER A 202 10.97 29.23 -10.52
N PRO A 203 11.89 29.95 -11.21
CA PRO A 203 12.00 31.42 -11.11
C PRO A 203 10.71 32.18 -11.50
N THR A 204 9.85 31.56 -12.31
CA THR A 204 8.56 32.11 -12.74
C THR A 204 7.42 31.79 -11.78
N SER A 205 7.65 30.95 -10.78
CA SER A 205 6.65 30.56 -9.79
C SER A 205 6.35 31.72 -8.84
N ARG A 206 5.07 31.91 -8.53
CA ARG A 206 4.61 32.84 -7.49
C ARG A 206 4.40 32.15 -6.13
N VAL A 207 4.65 30.85 -6.06
CA VAL A 207 4.47 30.05 -4.83
C VAL A 207 5.68 30.31 -3.93
N LYS A 208 5.40 30.65 -2.67
CA LYS A 208 6.42 30.70 -1.62
C LYS A 208 6.25 29.44 -0.77
N LEU A 209 7.31 28.65 -0.65
CA LEU A 209 7.32 27.53 0.25
C LEU A 209 7.35 28.01 1.69
N PRO A 210 6.58 27.37 2.61
CA PRO A 210 6.73 27.63 4.02
C PRO A 210 8.13 27.25 4.48
N THR A 211 8.69 28.06 5.38
CA THR A 211 10.02 27.82 5.95
C THR A 211 9.89 27.41 7.40
N GLU A 212 10.61 26.36 7.79
CA GLU A 212 10.72 25.91 9.17
C GLU A 212 12.11 26.23 9.71
N THR A 213 12.17 26.79 10.92
CA THR A 213 13.43 27.03 11.61
C THR A 213 13.80 25.79 12.39
N VAL A 214 14.86 25.10 11.98
CA VAL A 214 15.36 23.90 12.66
C VAL A 214 16.60 24.28 13.45
N LEU A 215 16.60 23.95 14.75
CA LEU A 215 17.80 24.03 15.59
C LEU A 215 18.55 22.70 15.48
N ASP A 216 19.68 22.71 14.77
CA ASP A 216 20.58 21.56 14.66
C ASP A 216 21.94 21.90 15.27
N GLU A 217 22.35 21.16 16.30
CA GLU A 217 23.61 21.33 17.04
C GLU A 217 23.92 22.79 17.46
N GLY A 218 22.86 23.56 17.82
CA GLY A 218 23.02 24.97 18.23
C GLY A 218 23.12 25.97 17.08
N ARG A 219 22.94 25.53 15.85
CA ARG A 219 22.81 26.40 14.66
C ARG A 219 21.34 26.50 14.25
N VAL A 220 20.95 27.72 13.89
CA VAL A 220 19.62 27.98 13.30
C VAL A 220 19.74 27.72 11.81
N ASP A 221 19.05 26.69 11.33
CA ASP A 221 18.93 26.37 9.90
C ASP A 221 17.50 26.64 9.46
N ILE A 222 17.33 27.32 8.33
CA ILE A 222 16.02 27.61 7.74
C ILE A 222 15.84 26.61 6.61
N ARG A 223 14.89 25.69 6.79
CA ARG A 223 14.55 24.68 5.76
C ARG A 223 13.22 25.02 5.12
N GLU A 224 13.21 24.99 3.80
CA GLU A 224 11.96 25.05 3.04
C GLU A 224 11.21 23.74 3.18
N TYR A 225 9.92 23.81 3.53
CA TYR A 225 9.08 22.66 3.69
C TYR A 225 8.18 22.48 2.46
N PHE A 226 8.37 21.38 1.76
CA PHE A 226 7.57 21.01 0.59
C PHE A 226 6.83 19.69 0.86
N THR A 227 5.53 19.67 0.58
CA THR A 227 4.74 18.46 0.54
C THR A 227 4.05 18.35 -0.82
N LEU A 228 4.10 17.19 -1.45
CA LEU A 228 3.42 16.95 -2.72
C LEU A 228 1.93 17.30 -2.63
N ARG A 229 1.27 16.93 -1.54
CA ARG A 229 -0.17 17.13 -1.32
C ARG A 229 -0.63 18.58 -1.47
N HIS A 230 0.13 19.56 -0.95
CA HIS A 230 -0.25 20.96 -0.99
C HIS A 230 -0.08 21.62 -2.37
N HIS A 231 0.75 21.03 -3.22
CA HIS A 231 1.14 21.63 -4.49
C HIS A 231 0.77 20.80 -5.70
N PHE A 232 0.26 19.58 -5.49
CA PHE A 232 -0.18 18.68 -6.54
C PHE A 232 -1.37 19.27 -7.32
N ARG A 233 -1.35 19.05 -8.64
CA ARG A 233 -2.42 19.34 -9.58
C ARG A 233 -2.63 18.13 -10.47
N GLN A 234 -3.82 17.95 -10.98
CA GLN A 234 -4.12 16.82 -11.87
C GLN A 234 -3.28 16.86 -13.15
N GLU A 235 -2.94 18.08 -13.64
CA GLU A 235 -2.08 18.28 -14.79
C GLU A 235 -0.67 17.70 -14.58
N ASP A 236 -0.18 17.64 -13.34
CA ASP A 236 1.12 17.06 -13.03
C ASP A 236 1.16 15.57 -13.40
N LEU A 237 0.02 14.86 -13.34
CA LEU A 237 -0.08 13.47 -13.80
C LEU A 237 -0.06 13.35 -15.32
N PHE A 238 -0.59 14.33 -16.05
CA PHE A 238 -0.50 14.35 -17.51
C PHE A 238 0.95 14.51 -17.95
N ASP A 239 1.66 15.46 -17.33
CA ASP A 239 3.07 15.69 -17.59
C ASP A 239 3.94 14.48 -17.15
N TYR A 240 3.50 13.72 -16.14
CA TYR A 240 4.12 12.45 -15.73
C TYR A 240 3.96 11.36 -16.80
N GLY A 241 2.94 11.47 -17.69
CA GLY A 241 2.66 10.52 -18.78
C GLY A 241 1.42 9.65 -18.53
N MET A 242 0.56 10.04 -17.60
CA MET A 242 -0.74 9.40 -17.43
C MET A 242 -1.74 10.00 -18.43
N GLN A 243 -2.49 9.15 -19.12
CA GLN A 243 -3.46 9.60 -20.11
C GLN A 243 -4.67 10.29 -19.44
N PRO A 244 -5.11 11.46 -19.92
CA PRO A 244 -6.27 12.16 -19.36
C PRO A 244 -7.54 11.31 -19.31
N GLN A 245 -7.79 10.50 -20.37
CA GLN A 245 -8.94 9.61 -20.45
C GLN A 245 -8.90 8.54 -19.35
N PHE A 246 -7.72 7.95 -19.09
CA PHE A 246 -7.54 6.98 -18.01
C PHE A 246 -7.78 7.63 -16.65
N LEU A 247 -7.21 8.81 -16.41
CA LEU A 247 -7.37 9.54 -15.15
C LEU A 247 -8.81 9.98 -14.89
N SER A 248 -9.60 10.26 -15.95
CA SER A 248 -11.00 10.64 -15.81
C SER A 248 -11.91 9.54 -15.26
N ARG A 249 -11.43 8.30 -15.15
CA ARG A 249 -12.17 7.16 -14.56
C ARG A 249 -11.97 7.00 -13.05
N PHE A 250 -11.18 7.85 -12.48
CA PHE A 250 -10.97 7.89 -11.03
C PHE A 250 -11.68 9.11 -10.45
N ASP A 251 -12.46 8.90 -9.41
CA ASP A 251 -13.13 10.01 -8.70
C ASP A 251 -12.12 10.98 -8.11
N ASN A 252 -11.00 10.42 -7.59
CA ASN A 252 -9.95 11.21 -6.97
C ASN A 252 -8.59 10.53 -7.11
N ALA A 253 -7.56 11.36 -7.36
CA ALA A 253 -6.17 11.03 -7.12
C ALA A 253 -5.82 11.48 -5.69
N ILE A 254 -5.69 10.53 -4.79
CA ILE A 254 -5.50 10.77 -3.35
C ILE A 254 -4.01 10.72 -3.04
N ILE A 255 -3.46 11.84 -2.59
CA ILE A 255 -2.07 11.92 -2.16
C ILE A 255 -1.96 11.46 -0.71
N LEU A 256 -1.23 10.38 -0.48
CA LEU A 256 -0.93 9.88 0.85
C LEU A 256 0.08 10.79 1.55
N GLU A 257 -0.07 10.95 2.86
CA GLU A 257 0.81 11.77 3.67
C GLU A 257 2.18 11.08 3.88
N ASP A 258 3.23 11.89 3.86
CA ASP A 258 4.56 11.42 4.23
C ASP A 258 4.60 11.11 5.74
N LEU A 259 5.33 10.06 6.09
CA LEU A 259 5.37 9.56 7.46
C LEU A 259 6.49 10.24 8.25
N HIS A 260 6.13 11.16 9.12
CA HIS A 260 7.04 11.79 10.07
C HIS A 260 7.28 10.92 11.33
N SER A 261 8.25 11.28 12.15
CA SER A 261 8.70 10.48 13.30
C SER A 261 7.55 10.05 14.23
N GLU A 262 6.62 10.96 14.58
CA GLU A 262 5.51 10.64 15.48
C GLU A 262 4.52 9.61 14.88
N LEU A 263 4.27 9.66 13.55
CA LEU A 263 3.46 8.65 12.88
C LEU A 263 4.21 7.31 12.80
N LEU A 264 5.51 7.34 12.51
CA LEU A 264 6.34 6.13 12.50
C LEU A 264 6.40 5.45 13.87
N LYS A 265 6.45 6.23 14.96
CA LYS A 265 6.36 5.73 16.34
C LYS A 265 5.03 4.98 16.55
N LYS A 266 3.91 5.59 16.17
CA LYS A 266 2.58 4.94 16.27
C LYS A 266 2.51 3.67 15.42
N ILE A 267 2.96 3.72 14.17
CA ILE A 267 3.00 2.54 13.28
C ILE A 267 3.83 1.42 13.92
N PHE A 268 4.97 1.75 14.50
CA PHE A 268 5.84 0.78 15.14
C PHE A 268 5.19 0.09 16.34
N MET A 269 4.38 0.82 17.14
CA MET A 269 3.80 0.32 18.40
C MET A 269 2.38 -0.20 18.27
N GLU A 270 1.55 0.43 17.42
CA GLU A 270 0.09 0.30 17.50
C GLU A 270 -0.51 -0.51 16.35
N THR A 271 0.19 -0.65 15.20
CA THR A 271 -0.36 -1.44 14.09
C THR A 271 -0.35 -2.94 14.41
N ARG A 272 -1.41 -3.61 13.98
CA ARG A 272 -1.64 -5.05 14.23
C ARG A 272 -0.47 -5.91 13.77
N ASP A 273 0.11 -5.62 12.61
CA ASP A 273 1.22 -6.34 11.99
C ASP A 273 2.56 -5.59 12.09
N SER A 274 2.77 -4.82 13.19
CA SER A 274 4.01 -4.09 13.34
C SER A 274 5.23 -5.01 13.46
N VAL A 275 6.39 -4.51 13.05
CA VAL A 275 7.65 -5.25 13.18
C VAL A 275 8.00 -5.57 14.63
N PHE A 276 7.55 -4.73 15.58
CA PHE A 276 7.73 -4.97 17.01
C PHE A 276 6.82 -6.10 17.52
N VAL A 277 5.54 -6.11 17.10
CA VAL A 277 4.60 -7.19 17.43
C VAL A 277 5.10 -8.54 16.86
N ALA A 278 5.61 -8.53 15.63
CA ALA A 278 6.20 -9.73 15.04
C ALA A 278 7.39 -10.26 15.85
N SER A 279 8.29 -9.38 16.34
CA SER A 279 9.39 -9.78 17.21
C SER A 279 8.91 -10.26 18.57
N LYS A 280 7.90 -9.63 19.19
CA LYS A 280 7.29 -10.16 20.44
C LYS A 280 6.79 -11.59 20.26
N ASN A 281 6.11 -11.86 19.16
CA ASN A 281 5.61 -13.21 18.85
C ASN A 281 6.74 -14.21 18.59
N PHE A 282 7.86 -13.77 18.03
CA PHE A 282 9.05 -14.60 17.84
C PHE A 282 9.68 -14.97 19.19
N PHE A 283 9.95 -13.99 20.08
CA PHE A 283 10.60 -14.21 21.36
C PHE A 283 9.75 -15.02 22.34
N ARG A 284 8.42 -14.89 22.28
CA ARG A 284 7.50 -15.74 23.06
C ARG A 284 7.70 -17.24 22.81
N LYS A 285 8.18 -17.66 21.63
CA LYS A 285 8.49 -19.06 21.32
C LYS A 285 9.69 -19.60 22.13
N TYR A 286 10.48 -18.70 22.70
CA TYR A 286 11.64 -18.98 23.52
C TYR A 286 11.41 -18.61 25.00
N ASP A 287 10.15 -18.37 25.41
CA ASP A 287 9.79 -17.92 26.76
C ASP A 287 10.48 -16.62 27.18
N ILE A 288 10.79 -15.76 26.20
CA ILE A 288 11.38 -14.44 26.41
C ILE A 288 10.31 -13.37 26.26
N ASP A 289 10.11 -12.53 27.28
CA ASP A 289 9.27 -11.34 27.20
C ASP A 289 10.07 -10.16 26.64
N LEU A 290 9.68 -9.72 25.44
CA LEU A 290 10.32 -8.58 24.75
C LEU A 290 9.61 -7.29 25.10
N ASN A 291 10.35 -6.37 25.71
CA ASN A 291 9.91 -5.03 26.05
C ASN A 291 10.77 -3.96 25.37
N ILE A 292 10.24 -2.75 25.23
CA ILE A 292 10.95 -1.63 24.62
C ILE A 292 10.61 -0.33 25.38
N THR A 293 11.60 0.50 25.61
CA THR A 293 11.39 1.80 26.27
C THR A 293 10.95 2.87 25.28
N ASP A 294 10.22 3.89 25.77
CA ASP A 294 9.79 5.03 24.94
C ASP A 294 10.97 5.77 24.29
N GLY A 295 12.10 5.89 24.98
CA GLY A 295 13.33 6.47 24.44
C GLY A 295 13.87 5.68 23.24
N ALA A 296 13.85 4.35 23.32
CA ALA A 296 14.26 3.46 22.23
C ALA A 296 13.31 3.57 21.03
N VAL A 297 12.00 3.57 21.28
CA VAL A 297 10.98 3.74 20.22
C VAL A 297 11.16 5.07 19.49
N ARG A 298 11.31 6.16 20.23
CA ARG A 298 11.56 7.49 19.67
C ARG A 298 12.82 7.49 18.80
N ARG A 299 13.91 6.95 19.32
CA ARG A 299 15.18 6.89 18.59
C ARG A 299 15.09 6.09 17.29
N ILE A 300 14.38 4.96 17.28
CA ILE A 300 14.13 4.15 16.09
C ILE A 300 13.29 4.93 15.08
N ALA A 301 12.23 5.59 15.52
CA ALA A 301 11.35 6.37 14.67
C ALA A 301 12.06 7.60 14.06
N ASP A 302 12.86 8.32 14.84
CA ASP A 302 13.65 9.46 14.37
C ASP A 302 14.68 9.04 13.33
N GLU A 303 15.36 7.91 13.54
CA GLU A 303 16.32 7.39 12.57
C GLU A 303 15.62 6.94 11.28
N ALA A 304 14.46 6.29 11.39
CA ALA A 304 13.65 5.89 10.23
C ALA A 304 13.12 7.10 9.45
N ALA A 305 12.73 8.18 10.13
CA ALA A 305 12.23 9.40 9.53
C ALA A 305 13.26 10.12 8.65
N LYS A 306 14.56 9.92 8.88
CA LYS A 306 15.61 10.45 8.01
C LYS A 306 15.53 9.91 6.57
N SER A 307 14.86 8.78 6.37
CA SER A 307 14.64 8.14 5.07
C SER A 307 13.19 8.31 4.63
N SER A 308 12.70 9.54 4.55
CA SER A 308 11.29 9.88 4.30
C SER A 308 10.71 9.21 3.04
N ARG A 309 11.50 9.06 1.97
CA ARG A 309 11.08 8.38 0.73
C ARG A 309 10.87 6.86 0.87
N ILE A 310 11.31 6.25 1.98
CA ILE A 310 11.15 4.81 2.26
C ILE A 310 9.96 4.56 3.21
N GLY A 311 9.49 5.60 3.90
CA GLY A 311 8.34 5.55 4.80
C GLY A 311 8.48 4.47 5.89
N ALA A 312 7.40 3.76 6.20
CA ALA A 312 7.39 2.74 7.25
C ALA A 312 8.34 1.54 6.99
N ARG A 313 8.78 1.32 5.74
CA ARG A 313 9.80 0.29 5.45
C ARG A 313 11.14 0.59 6.13
N ALA A 314 11.45 1.88 6.37
CA ALA A 314 12.63 2.28 7.10
C ALA A 314 12.62 1.76 8.54
N LEU A 315 11.46 1.67 9.20
CA LEU A 315 11.32 1.07 10.54
C LEU A 315 11.86 -0.36 10.58
N LYS A 316 11.50 -1.17 9.58
CA LYS A 316 11.98 -2.57 9.48
C LYS A 316 13.50 -2.63 9.34
N ALA A 317 14.09 -1.72 8.55
CA ALA A 317 15.52 -1.68 8.35
C ALA A 317 16.27 -1.20 9.60
N VAL A 318 15.78 -0.14 10.25
CA VAL A 318 16.39 0.44 11.46
C VAL A 318 16.25 -0.52 12.63
N TYR A 319 15.03 -0.98 12.91
CA TYR A 319 14.76 -1.91 14.01
C TYR A 319 15.45 -3.26 13.79
N GLY A 320 15.53 -3.72 12.54
CA GLY A 320 16.25 -4.95 12.20
C GLY A 320 17.71 -4.94 12.63
N ARG A 321 18.39 -3.78 12.56
CA ARG A 321 19.78 -3.65 13.04
C ARG A 321 19.90 -3.84 14.55
N VAL A 322 18.84 -3.52 15.29
CA VAL A 322 18.78 -3.67 16.75
C VAL A 322 18.45 -5.09 17.15
N ILE A 323 17.39 -5.67 16.52
CA ILE A 323 16.79 -6.91 17.03
C ILE A 323 17.42 -8.20 16.44
N LYS A 324 17.95 -8.14 15.21
CA LYS A 324 18.48 -9.32 14.51
C LYS A 324 19.58 -10.08 15.25
N PRO A 325 20.54 -9.45 15.95
CA PRO A 325 21.51 -10.18 16.77
C PRO A 325 20.84 -11.08 17.82
N PHE A 326 19.81 -10.57 18.49
CA PHE A 326 19.05 -11.29 19.51
C PHE A 326 18.14 -12.37 18.92
N GLU A 327 17.57 -12.14 17.71
CA GLU A 327 16.80 -13.18 17.01
C GLU A 327 17.71 -14.33 16.53
N PHE A 328 18.99 -14.06 16.21
CA PHE A 328 19.95 -15.05 15.77
C PHE A 328 20.34 -16.01 16.89
N ASP A 329 20.64 -15.47 18.08
CA ASP A 329 20.96 -16.27 19.28
C ASP A 329 20.39 -15.60 20.53
N PRO A 330 19.13 -15.95 20.89
CA PRO A 330 18.44 -15.26 21.98
C PRO A 330 19.11 -15.33 23.35
N PHE A 331 19.91 -16.38 23.62
CA PHE A 331 20.46 -16.62 24.95
C PHE A 331 21.96 -16.28 25.09
N SER A 332 22.63 -15.87 24.01
CA SER A 332 24.06 -15.52 24.07
C SER A 332 24.33 -14.07 24.52
N HIS A 333 23.29 -13.27 24.74
CA HIS A 333 23.38 -11.87 25.05
C HIS A 333 23.15 -11.56 26.52
N GLU A 334 24.03 -10.77 27.14
CA GLU A 334 23.92 -10.34 28.55
C GLU A 334 22.67 -9.49 28.82
N GLU A 335 22.12 -8.85 27.78
CA GLU A 335 20.91 -8.05 27.83
C GLU A 335 19.62 -8.90 27.99
N VAL A 336 19.71 -10.24 27.82
CA VAL A 336 18.61 -11.17 28.11
C VAL A 336 18.73 -11.62 29.56
N HIS A 337 17.93 -11.01 30.40
CA HIS A 337 17.93 -11.30 31.83
C HIS A 337 17.06 -12.52 32.16
N SER A 338 17.57 -13.37 33.07
CA SER A 338 16.83 -14.55 33.56
C SER A 338 16.53 -14.40 35.03
N ASP A 339 15.26 -14.35 35.41
CA ASP A 339 14.83 -14.40 36.82
C ASP A 339 13.76 -15.48 36.99
N LYS A 340 14.03 -16.45 37.91
CA LYS A 340 13.11 -17.52 38.29
C LYS A 340 12.49 -18.28 37.12
N GLY A 341 13.25 -18.53 36.05
CA GLY A 341 12.82 -19.26 34.85
C GLY A 341 11.99 -18.41 33.86
N ARG A 342 11.92 -17.11 34.04
CA ARG A 342 11.41 -16.17 33.05
C ARG A 342 12.58 -15.41 32.43
N HIS A 343 12.52 -15.22 31.13
CA HIS A 343 13.51 -14.44 30.41
C HIS A 343 12.90 -13.13 29.95
N GLU A 344 13.64 -12.04 30.09
CA GLU A 344 13.21 -10.71 29.65
C GLU A 344 14.32 -10.06 28.81
N LEU A 345 13.93 -9.47 27.69
CA LEU A 345 14.78 -8.62 26.87
C LEU A 345 14.16 -7.22 26.81
N VAL A 346 14.85 -6.22 27.34
CA VAL A 346 14.42 -4.83 27.28
C VAL A 346 15.29 -4.08 26.28
N ILE A 347 14.68 -3.61 25.21
CA ILE A 347 15.34 -2.72 24.24
C ILE A 347 15.27 -1.29 24.77
N ASP A 348 16.38 -0.78 25.26
CA ASP A 348 16.52 0.58 25.75
C ASP A 348 17.22 1.52 24.73
N GLU A 349 17.22 2.82 25.01
CA GLU A 349 17.85 3.81 24.12
C GLU A 349 19.37 3.60 23.95
N PRO A 350 20.16 3.33 25.01
CA PRO A 350 21.58 3.00 24.88
C PRO A 350 21.87 1.85 23.91
N LEU A 351 21.08 0.76 23.98
CA LEU A 351 21.20 -0.39 23.10
C LEU A 351 20.93 0.00 21.64
N VAL A 352 19.86 0.75 21.39
CA VAL A 352 19.53 1.26 20.05
C VAL A 352 20.67 2.13 19.54
N ARG A 353 21.19 3.04 20.36
CA ARG A 353 22.30 3.93 19.99
C ARG A 353 23.57 3.14 19.65
N LYS A 354 23.89 2.07 20.40
CA LYS A 354 25.02 1.16 20.13
C LYS A 354 24.84 0.46 18.78
N ALA A 355 23.63 -0.09 18.50
CA ALA A 355 23.34 -0.84 17.29
C ALA A 355 23.31 0.03 16.02
N LEU A 356 22.96 1.32 16.14
CA LEU A 356 22.87 2.25 15.02
C LEU A 356 24.17 3.00 14.71
N ARG A 357 25.23 2.86 15.53
CA ARG A 357 26.54 3.47 15.22
C ARG A 357 27.05 2.94 13.87
N PRO A 358 27.63 3.82 13.02
CA PRO A 358 28.31 3.38 11.82
C PRO A 358 29.39 2.37 12.21
N LYS A 359 29.44 1.24 11.52
CA LYS A 359 30.61 0.35 11.62
C LYS A 359 31.75 1.09 10.93
N VAL A 360 32.76 1.49 11.70
CA VAL A 360 34.01 2.09 11.20
C VAL A 360 34.78 1.04 10.39
#